data_ca686ad250ab1ed72f110aca3d352465
#
_entry.id   ca686ad250ab1ed72f110aca3d352465
#
_cell.length_a   1.000
_cell.length_b   1.000
_cell.length_c   1.000
_cell.angle_alpha   90.00
_cell.angle_beta   90.00
_cell.angle_gamma   90.00
#
_symmetry.space_group_name_H-M   'P 1'
#
loop_
_entity.id
_entity.type
_entity.pdbx_description
1 polymer ?
#
loop_
_entity_poly.entity_id
_entity_poly.type
_entity_poly.pdbx_seq_one_letter_code
_entity_poly.pdbx_strand_id
1 'polypeptide(L)'
;MRLISFDPMRVVRAFVPVLFVVATACSESEANPTGPNGQTPEPAVNQIVTYGPLNASSTDTLVYFSFATGGLVAKSADWDLAFRRYELRLNSPAIGGATSKNVLGFALDNNKAATDAQVLAFTPANTLDAFDQVRTTQVPTDDLFQTDRLTENKQGYLNLSGVPSANSAVYWKVRLASGSFALLRVTAIAFTPQFQVASLTIETRVQNGTTLGPVQSLTLTPGGQITSVNIASNSVVTAPTGCNWDYQFNPAANQLAITVNTGCNGGTYPGPASPTFANATSAGDAPQYAAYVSQLVGPIPNSVTDKSAPFRYNLTGNDRLHAAFNTFLVKSGMKIYKLQITDYYNNTGVAGFPTIRYARIR
;
A
#
# COMPACT_ATOMS: atom_id res chain seq x y z
N MET A 1 -44.91 -48.95 5.02
CA MET A 1 -45.14 -48.98 3.59
C MET A 1 -46.59 -48.59 3.35
N ARG A 2 -46.85 -47.30 3.10
CA ARG A 2 -48.16 -46.77 2.65
C ARG A 2 -47.87 -45.60 1.70
N LEU A 3 -48.21 -45.81 0.46
CA LEU A 3 -48.25 -44.83 -0.62
C LEU A 3 -49.44 -43.87 -0.38
N ILE A 4 -49.20 -42.56 -0.52
CA ILE A 4 -50.26 -41.55 -0.58
C ILE A 4 -50.20 -40.93 -1.97
N SER A 5 -51.34 -41.06 -2.65
CA SER A 5 -51.69 -40.55 -3.96
C SER A 5 -51.82 -39.04 -3.97
N PHE A 6 -51.26 -38.35 -5.00
CA PHE A 6 -51.51 -36.95 -5.28
C PHE A 6 -52.64 -36.78 -6.30
N ASP A 7 -53.64 -35.97 -5.94
CA ASP A 7 -54.72 -35.55 -6.80
C ASP A 7 -54.45 -34.12 -7.32
N PRO A 8 -54.59 -33.81 -8.61
CA PRO A 8 -54.31 -32.48 -9.13
C PRO A 8 -55.57 -31.62 -9.15
N MET A 9 -55.62 -30.62 -8.27
CA MET A 9 -56.71 -29.66 -8.24
C MET A 9 -56.43 -28.49 -9.18
N ARG A 10 -57.30 -28.28 -10.15
CA ARG A 10 -57.33 -27.18 -11.12
C ARG A 10 -57.48 -25.83 -10.43
N VAL A 11 -56.53 -24.91 -10.66
CA VAL A 11 -56.67 -23.50 -10.26
C VAL A 11 -57.02 -22.67 -11.48
N VAL A 12 -58.20 -22.05 -11.40
CA VAL A 12 -58.73 -21.07 -12.36
C VAL A 12 -57.92 -19.80 -12.28
N ARG A 13 -57.37 -19.35 -13.40
CA ARG A 13 -56.67 -18.04 -13.52
C ARG A 13 -57.70 -16.93 -13.69
N ALA A 14 -57.81 -16.08 -12.68
CA ALA A 14 -58.42 -14.75 -12.83
C ALA A 14 -57.34 -13.74 -13.31
N PHE A 15 -57.50 -13.22 -14.50
CA PHE A 15 -56.71 -12.10 -15.03
C PHE A 15 -57.19 -10.81 -14.41
N VAL A 16 -56.36 -10.16 -13.59
CA VAL A 16 -56.52 -8.77 -13.20
C VAL A 16 -55.52 -7.91 -14.02
N PRO A 17 -55.93 -6.95 -14.82
CA PRO A 17 -55.01 -6.06 -15.50
C PRO A 17 -54.43 -5.09 -14.49
N VAL A 18 -53.18 -5.26 -14.13
CA VAL A 18 -52.40 -4.26 -13.39
C VAL A 18 -51.94 -3.20 -14.38
N LEU A 19 -52.48 -2.01 -14.24
CA LEU A 19 -52.07 -0.81 -14.95
C LEU A 19 -50.67 -0.41 -14.43
N PHE A 20 -49.62 -0.73 -15.17
CA PHE A 20 -48.29 -0.22 -14.88
C PHE A 20 -48.23 1.25 -15.25
N VAL A 21 -48.23 2.12 -14.24
CA VAL A 21 -47.78 3.50 -14.37
C VAL A 21 -46.25 3.43 -14.38
N VAL A 22 -45.66 3.50 -15.55
CA VAL A 22 -44.22 3.69 -15.71
C VAL A 22 -43.94 5.14 -15.29
N ALA A 23 -43.58 5.33 -14.03
CA ALA A 23 -42.86 6.50 -13.61
C ALA A 23 -41.46 6.41 -14.27
N THR A 24 -41.26 7.14 -15.38
CA THR A 24 -39.93 7.45 -15.90
C THR A 24 -39.25 8.35 -14.85
N ALA A 25 -38.63 7.73 -13.85
CA ALA A 25 -37.54 8.36 -13.11
C ALA A 25 -36.45 8.60 -14.14
N CYS A 26 -36.27 9.86 -14.56
CA CYS A 26 -35.01 10.31 -15.15
C CYS A 26 -33.92 10.02 -14.12
N SER A 27 -33.29 8.86 -14.19
CA SER A 27 -31.95 8.71 -13.69
C SER A 27 -31.09 9.55 -14.62
N GLU A 28 -30.70 10.73 -14.18
CA GLU A 28 -29.54 11.40 -14.72
C GLU A 28 -28.36 10.43 -14.48
N SER A 29 -28.11 9.54 -15.44
CA SER A 29 -26.80 8.92 -15.54
C SER A 29 -25.87 10.08 -15.87
N GLU A 30 -25.12 10.55 -14.88
CA GLU A 30 -24.00 11.44 -15.14
C GLU A 30 -23.10 10.71 -16.14
N ALA A 31 -23.24 11.08 -17.40
CA ALA A 31 -22.38 10.62 -18.46
C ALA A 31 -20.98 11.13 -18.11
N ASN A 32 -20.12 10.21 -17.71
CA ASN A 32 -18.70 10.49 -17.45
C ASN A 32 -18.16 11.11 -18.76
N PRO A 33 -17.79 12.41 -18.82
CA PRO A 33 -17.36 13.03 -20.06
C PRO A 33 -16.02 12.41 -20.48
N THR A 34 -16.08 11.46 -21.42
CA THR A 34 -14.89 10.87 -22.02
C THR A 34 -14.34 11.83 -23.06
N GLY A 35 -13.14 12.34 -22.86
CA GLY A 35 -12.37 13.05 -23.89
C GLY A 35 -12.03 12.13 -25.08
N PRO A 36 -11.49 12.66 -26.19
CA PRO A 36 -11.29 11.96 -27.46
C PRO A 36 -10.42 10.69 -27.36
N ASN A 37 -9.78 10.42 -26.22
CA ASN A 37 -8.98 9.22 -25.95
C ASN A 37 -9.52 8.40 -24.76
N GLY A 38 -10.80 8.52 -24.40
CA GLY A 38 -11.37 7.85 -23.23
C GLY A 38 -10.91 8.44 -21.88
N GLN A 39 -10.22 9.57 -21.90
CA GLN A 39 -9.77 10.28 -20.70
C GLN A 39 -10.81 11.34 -20.33
N THR A 40 -11.16 11.40 -19.05
CA THR A 40 -11.99 12.46 -18.52
C THR A 40 -11.08 13.68 -18.31
N PRO A 41 -11.43 14.87 -18.84
CA PRO A 41 -10.63 16.06 -18.56
C PRO A 41 -10.59 16.34 -17.05
N GLU A 42 -9.57 17.07 -16.62
CA GLU A 42 -9.47 17.52 -15.23
C GLU A 42 -10.80 18.15 -14.76
N PRO A 43 -11.35 17.73 -13.60
CA PRO A 43 -12.62 18.24 -13.14
C PRO A 43 -12.57 19.73 -12.86
N ALA A 44 -13.66 20.43 -13.14
CA ALA A 44 -13.86 21.79 -12.69
C ALA A 44 -13.80 21.84 -11.13
N VAL A 45 -13.58 23.04 -10.57
CA VAL A 45 -13.56 23.19 -9.11
C VAL A 45 -14.91 22.77 -8.53
N ASN A 46 -14.88 21.88 -7.54
CA ASN A 46 -16.01 21.23 -6.87
C ASN A 46 -16.84 20.27 -7.74
N GLN A 47 -16.44 20.00 -8.96
CA GLN A 47 -17.07 18.95 -9.76
C GLN A 47 -16.60 17.57 -9.21
N ILE A 48 -17.55 16.78 -8.74
CA ILE A 48 -17.29 15.42 -8.26
C ILE A 48 -17.24 14.48 -9.45
N VAL A 49 -16.20 13.67 -9.48
CA VAL A 49 -15.98 12.62 -10.48
C VAL A 49 -15.81 11.28 -9.75
N THR A 50 -16.48 10.26 -10.24
CA THR A 50 -16.26 8.87 -9.83
C THR A 50 -15.49 8.15 -10.93
N TYR A 51 -14.41 7.44 -10.58
CA TYR A 51 -13.58 6.67 -11.51
C TYR A 51 -13.32 5.28 -10.96
N GLY A 52 -13.52 4.28 -11.78
CA GLY A 52 -13.31 2.87 -11.41
C GLY A 52 -14.45 1.98 -11.92
N PRO A 53 -14.38 0.69 -11.60
CA PRO A 53 -13.35 0.02 -10.80
C PRO A 53 -11.98 -0.04 -11.51
N LEU A 54 -10.91 0.38 -10.83
CA LEU A 54 -9.54 0.33 -11.33
C LEU A 54 -8.99 -1.09 -11.17
N ASN A 55 -8.46 -1.70 -12.21
CA ASN A 55 -7.81 -3.00 -12.07
C ASN A 55 -6.42 -2.87 -11.42
N ALA A 56 -6.38 -2.87 -10.10
CA ALA A 56 -5.18 -2.90 -9.26
C ALA A 56 -4.99 -4.26 -8.58
N SER A 57 -5.56 -5.34 -9.12
CA SER A 57 -5.56 -6.68 -8.51
C SER A 57 -4.20 -7.37 -8.47
N SER A 58 -3.23 -6.91 -9.27
CA SER A 58 -1.86 -7.43 -9.25
C SER A 58 -1.21 -7.26 -7.87
N THR A 59 -0.46 -8.29 -7.42
CA THR A 59 0.40 -8.20 -6.25
C THR A 59 1.74 -7.53 -6.55
N ASP A 60 2.10 -7.37 -7.82
CA ASP A 60 3.44 -7.07 -8.29
C ASP A 60 3.55 -5.67 -8.91
N THR A 61 2.52 -5.25 -9.61
CA THR A 61 2.55 -4.02 -10.40
C THR A 61 1.60 -2.97 -9.84
N LEU A 62 2.08 -1.73 -9.81
CA LEU A 62 1.26 -0.55 -9.54
C LEU A 62 0.55 -0.12 -10.82
N VAL A 63 -0.68 0.35 -10.69
CA VAL A 63 -1.39 1.10 -11.72
C VAL A 63 -1.41 2.58 -11.34
N TYR A 64 -1.23 3.45 -12.30
CA TYR A 64 -0.99 4.87 -12.07
C TYR A 64 -2.16 5.70 -12.58
N PHE A 65 -2.59 6.67 -11.78
CA PHE A 65 -3.72 7.55 -12.06
C PHE A 65 -3.27 9.01 -12.05
N SER A 66 -3.79 9.81 -12.97
CA SER A 66 -3.54 11.26 -13.02
C SER A 66 -4.86 12.03 -12.89
N PHE A 67 -4.91 12.97 -11.97
CA PHE A 67 -6.05 13.90 -11.85
C PHE A 67 -6.18 14.80 -13.09
N ALA A 68 -5.07 15.15 -13.73
CA ALA A 68 -5.07 16.03 -14.89
C ALA A 68 -5.74 15.39 -16.11
N THR A 69 -5.63 14.06 -16.25
CA THR A 69 -6.26 13.31 -17.35
C THR A 69 -7.54 12.60 -16.91
N GLY A 70 -7.83 12.58 -15.60
CA GLY A 70 -8.98 11.87 -15.03
C GLY A 70 -8.97 10.36 -15.27
N GLY A 71 -7.79 9.75 -15.45
CA GLY A 71 -7.70 8.33 -15.81
C GLY A 71 -6.35 7.70 -15.56
N LEU A 72 -6.24 6.42 -15.95
CA LEU A 72 -5.00 5.67 -15.85
C LEU A 72 -3.97 6.17 -16.87
N VAL A 73 -2.72 6.19 -16.44
CA VAL A 73 -1.57 6.63 -17.22
C VAL A 73 -0.39 5.66 -17.07
N ALA A 74 0.58 5.74 -17.97
CA ALA A 74 1.81 4.97 -17.84
C ALA A 74 2.67 5.45 -16.65
N LYS A 75 3.52 4.60 -16.09
CA LYS A 75 4.48 4.95 -15.03
C LYS A 75 5.40 6.11 -15.42
N SER A 76 5.74 6.23 -16.71
CA SER A 76 6.57 7.31 -17.27
C SER A 76 5.82 8.62 -17.50
N ALA A 77 4.50 8.63 -17.39
CA ALA A 77 3.67 9.81 -17.53
C ALA A 77 3.58 10.60 -16.22
N ASP A 78 2.92 11.76 -16.28
CA ASP A 78 2.66 12.62 -15.14
C ASP A 78 1.48 12.08 -14.31
N TRP A 79 1.75 11.20 -13.35
CA TRP A 79 0.75 10.60 -12.48
C TRP A 79 0.73 11.23 -11.10
N ASP A 80 -0.37 11.07 -10.37
CA ASP A 80 -0.56 11.61 -9.02
C ASP A 80 -0.68 10.50 -7.98
N LEU A 81 -1.44 9.45 -8.28
CA LEU A 81 -1.73 8.32 -7.40
C LEU A 81 -1.28 7.02 -8.04
N ALA A 82 -0.88 6.06 -7.23
CA ALA A 82 -0.64 4.70 -7.68
C ALA A 82 -1.34 3.71 -6.75
N PHE A 83 -1.89 2.65 -7.35
CA PHE A 83 -2.67 1.63 -6.65
C PHE A 83 -2.07 0.25 -6.89
N ARG A 84 -2.04 -0.57 -5.82
CA ARG A 84 -1.74 -1.99 -5.88
C ARG A 84 -2.57 -2.70 -4.81
N ARG A 85 -3.58 -3.44 -5.22
CA ARG A 85 -4.58 -3.99 -4.30
C ARG A 85 -5.16 -2.88 -3.41
N TYR A 86 -5.00 -2.98 -2.09
CA TYR A 86 -5.47 -1.97 -1.12
C TYR A 86 -4.43 -0.85 -0.85
N GLU A 87 -3.25 -0.95 -1.40
CA GLU A 87 -2.25 0.10 -1.25
C GLU A 87 -2.58 1.30 -2.14
N LEU A 88 -2.50 2.47 -1.55
CA LEU A 88 -2.56 3.78 -2.22
C LEU A 88 -1.26 4.52 -1.96
N ARG A 89 -0.60 4.95 -3.03
CA ARG A 89 0.67 5.66 -3.01
C ARG A 89 0.55 7.00 -3.71
N LEU A 90 1.28 7.98 -3.20
CA LEU A 90 1.43 9.29 -3.84
C LEU A 90 2.66 9.29 -4.76
N ASN A 91 2.63 10.10 -5.83
CA ASN A 91 3.84 10.32 -6.65
C ASN A 91 4.87 11.12 -5.84
N SER A 92 5.81 10.42 -5.26
CA SER A 92 6.85 10.97 -4.40
C SER A 92 8.24 10.52 -4.83
N PRO A 93 9.30 11.25 -4.43
CA PRO A 93 10.69 10.81 -4.64
C PRO A 93 10.97 9.41 -4.04
N ALA A 94 10.23 9.01 -3.00
CA ALA A 94 10.41 7.72 -2.34
C ALA A 94 9.96 6.55 -3.22
N ILE A 95 8.95 6.72 -4.08
CA ILE A 95 8.48 5.68 -4.99
C ILE A 95 9.29 5.69 -6.28
N GLY A 96 9.81 6.84 -6.65
CA GLY A 96 10.61 7.05 -7.86
C GLY A 96 9.82 6.90 -9.15
N GLY A 97 10.20 7.66 -10.12
CA GLY A 97 9.67 7.64 -11.46
C GLY A 97 10.35 8.74 -12.26
N ALA A 98 10.30 8.65 -13.59
CA ALA A 98 10.86 9.70 -14.46
C ALA A 98 10.22 11.08 -14.23
N THR A 99 9.08 11.12 -13.55
CA THR A 99 8.28 12.32 -13.30
C THR A 99 7.87 12.44 -11.83
N SER A 100 8.84 12.31 -10.89
CA SER A 100 8.53 12.52 -9.47
C SER A 100 8.02 13.94 -9.23
N LYS A 101 6.75 14.08 -8.85
CA LYS A 101 6.07 15.37 -8.65
C LYS A 101 6.12 15.89 -7.22
N ASN A 102 6.51 15.06 -6.26
CA ASN A 102 6.33 15.35 -4.85
C ASN A 102 4.86 15.67 -4.50
N VAL A 103 3.96 14.77 -4.88
CA VAL A 103 2.53 14.84 -4.50
C VAL A 103 2.42 14.66 -2.99
N LEU A 104 1.65 15.52 -2.36
CA LEU A 104 1.47 15.56 -0.92
C LEU A 104 0.05 15.12 -0.55
N GLY A 105 -0.13 14.53 0.60
CA GLY A 105 -1.43 14.09 1.11
C GLY A 105 -1.66 14.50 2.56
N PHE A 106 -2.94 14.52 2.93
CA PHE A 106 -3.41 14.72 4.29
C PHE A 106 -4.70 13.91 4.53
N ALA A 107 -4.78 13.17 5.63
CA ALA A 107 -5.99 12.46 6.01
C ALA A 107 -6.89 13.38 6.86
N LEU A 108 -8.14 13.57 6.45
CA LEU A 108 -9.10 14.36 7.23
C LEU A 108 -9.65 13.60 8.44
N ASP A 109 -9.47 12.27 8.48
CA ASP A 109 -9.91 11.39 9.57
C ASP A 109 -11.43 11.49 9.90
N ASN A 110 -12.23 11.94 8.94
CA ASN A 110 -13.64 12.23 9.13
C ASN A 110 -14.49 11.00 9.56
N ASN A 111 -14.07 9.79 9.20
CA ASN A 111 -14.72 8.53 9.59
C ASN A 111 -13.85 7.66 10.52
N LYS A 112 -12.75 8.18 11.05
CA LYS A 112 -11.85 7.44 11.96
C LYS A 112 -12.56 6.92 13.20
N ALA A 113 -13.48 7.70 13.78
CA ALA A 113 -14.24 7.33 14.97
C ALA A 113 -15.46 6.43 14.67
N ALA A 114 -15.80 6.20 13.38
CA ALA A 114 -16.94 5.37 13.02
C ALA A 114 -16.78 3.94 13.55
N THR A 115 -17.87 3.40 14.09
CA THR A 115 -17.94 1.98 14.51
C THR A 115 -17.96 1.06 13.28
N ASP A 116 -17.67 -0.21 13.48
CA ASP A 116 -17.71 -1.19 12.39
C ASP A 116 -19.11 -1.29 11.75
N ALA A 117 -20.16 -1.21 12.57
CA ALA A 117 -21.55 -1.19 12.07
C ALA A 117 -21.83 0.04 11.20
N GLN A 118 -21.30 1.22 11.57
CA GLN A 118 -21.44 2.42 10.74
C GLN A 118 -20.67 2.27 9.42
N VAL A 119 -19.45 1.74 9.44
CA VAL A 119 -18.67 1.50 8.21
C VAL A 119 -19.38 0.54 7.28
N LEU A 120 -19.97 -0.53 7.81
CA LEU A 120 -20.76 -1.48 7.02
C LEU A 120 -22.03 -0.87 6.41
N ALA A 121 -22.57 0.19 7.01
CA ALA A 121 -23.73 0.92 6.51
C ALA A 121 -23.38 2.04 5.51
N PHE A 122 -22.09 2.37 5.35
CA PHE A 122 -21.67 3.38 4.38
C PHE A 122 -21.87 2.90 2.95
N THR A 123 -22.35 3.82 2.14
CA THR A 123 -22.53 3.65 0.69
C THR A 123 -22.03 4.90 -0.04
N PRO A 124 -21.75 4.81 -1.35
CA PRO A 124 -21.43 5.99 -2.14
C PRO A 124 -22.51 7.08 -2.04
N ALA A 125 -23.78 6.70 -1.95
CA ALA A 125 -24.89 7.64 -1.88
C ALA A 125 -24.99 8.34 -0.53
N ASN A 126 -24.99 7.61 0.60
CA ASN A 126 -25.21 8.22 1.93
C ASN A 126 -23.97 8.96 2.48
N THR A 127 -22.81 8.83 1.83
CA THR A 127 -21.58 9.56 2.17
C THR A 127 -21.28 10.70 1.20
N LEU A 128 -22.13 10.93 0.18
CA LEU A 128 -21.90 11.93 -0.85
C LEU A 128 -21.93 13.35 -0.29
N ASP A 129 -22.95 13.69 0.50
CA ASP A 129 -23.10 15.04 1.05
C ASP A 129 -21.92 15.43 1.94
N ALA A 130 -21.48 14.51 2.82
CA ALA A 130 -20.32 14.76 3.68
C ALA A 130 -19.03 14.97 2.86
N PHE A 131 -18.85 14.19 1.79
CA PHE A 131 -17.73 14.37 0.86
C PHE A 131 -17.88 15.70 0.10
N ASP A 132 -19.08 16.03 -0.38
CA ASP A 132 -19.30 17.27 -1.11
C ASP A 132 -19.05 18.52 -0.25
N GLN A 133 -19.36 18.49 1.02
CA GLN A 133 -19.12 19.60 1.96
C GLN A 133 -17.64 19.88 2.24
N VAL A 134 -16.71 18.99 1.90
CA VAL A 134 -15.28 19.29 2.02
C VAL A 134 -14.89 20.37 1.01
N ARG A 135 -14.44 21.51 1.51
CA ARG A 135 -14.10 22.71 0.75
C ARG A 135 -12.71 23.24 1.18
N THR A 136 -12.30 24.35 0.59
CA THR A 136 -11.03 25.00 0.91
C THR A 136 -10.88 25.40 2.38
N THR A 137 -11.98 25.56 3.12
CA THR A 137 -11.96 25.87 4.55
C THR A 137 -11.46 24.72 5.42
N GLN A 138 -11.53 23.47 4.93
CA GLN A 138 -10.98 22.30 5.61
C GLN A 138 -9.55 21.97 5.17
N VAL A 139 -8.98 22.74 4.26
CA VAL A 139 -7.60 22.55 3.83
C VAL A 139 -6.66 23.02 4.95
N PRO A 140 -5.82 22.15 5.49
CA PRO A 140 -4.86 22.56 6.52
C PRO A 140 -3.76 23.45 5.93
N THR A 141 -2.92 23.99 6.79
CA THR A 141 -1.72 24.68 6.39
C THR A 141 -0.76 23.75 5.63
N ASP A 142 0.05 24.32 4.75
CA ASP A 142 0.88 23.53 3.81
C ASP A 142 1.90 22.62 4.50
N ASP A 143 2.34 22.96 5.70
CA ASP A 143 3.27 22.19 6.54
C ASP A 143 2.70 20.88 7.07
N LEU A 144 1.37 20.72 7.11
CA LEU A 144 0.71 19.48 7.53
C LEU A 144 0.58 18.47 6.38
N PHE A 145 0.74 18.90 5.14
CA PHE A 145 0.77 17.98 4.02
C PHE A 145 2.09 17.21 3.98
N GLN A 146 2.02 15.91 3.78
CA GLN A 146 3.16 15.02 3.72
C GLN A 146 3.17 14.21 2.42
N THR A 147 4.34 13.72 2.03
CA THR A 147 4.48 12.78 0.92
C THR A 147 4.85 11.38 1.41
N ASP A 148 4.78 10.41 0.52
CA ASP A 148 5.33 9.09 0.81
C ASP A 148 6.85 9.19 1.00
N ARG A 149 7.35 8.55 2.04
CA ARG A 149 8.77 8.58 2.43
C ARG A 149 9.23 7.22 2.94
N LEU A 150 10.52 7.00 2.91
CA LEU A 150 11.12 5.88 3.62
C LEU A 150 11.30 6.25 5.09
N THR A 151 10.96 5.33 5.97
CA THR A 151 11.19 5.44 7.40
C THR A 151 11.85 4.18 7.92
N GLU A 152 12.51 4.30 9.08
CA GLU A 152 13.13 3.17 9.74
C GLU A 152 12.06 2.10 10.06
N ASN A 153 12.35 0.88 9.68
CA ASN A 153 11.51 -0.27 10.00
C ASN A 153 12.17 -1.10 11.12
N LYS A 154 12.08 -0.59 12.34
CA LYS A 154 12.82 -1.14 13.50
C LYS A 154 12.57 -2.63 13.74
N GLN A 155 11.40 -3.14 13.38
CA GLN A 155 10.98 -4.51 13.69
C GLN A 155 10.20 -5.17 12.54
N GLY A 156 10.21 -4.61 11.35
CA GLY A 156 9.39 -5.09 10.21
C GLY A 156 9.80 -6.47 9.69
N TYR A 157 10.98 -6.94 10.06
CA TYR A 157 11.43 -8.31 9.78
C TYR A 157 11.00 -9.31 10.87
N LEU A 158 10.20 -8.86 11.87
CA LEU A 158 9.68 -9.69 12.96
C LEU A 158 8.17 -9.83 12.88
N ASN A 159 7.69 -11.02 13.15
CA ASN A 159 6.33 -11.26 13.58
C ASN A 159 6.27 -11.08 15.10
N LEU A 160 5.44 -10.13 15.56
CA LEU A 160 5.32 -9.79 16.99
C LEU A 160 4.08 -10.42 17.64
N SER A 161 3.36 -11.29 16.94
CA SER A 161 2.25 -12.05 17.53
C SER A 161 2.78 -13.22 18.36
N GLY A 162 2.69 -13.11 19.68
CA GLY A 162 3.24 -14.11 20.61
C GLY A 162 4.76 -13.96 20.80
N VAL A 163 5.50 -15.07 20.80
CA VAL A 163 6.96 -15.01 20.85
C VAL A 163 7.49 -14.44 19.54
N PRO A 164 8.30 -13.37 19.56
CA PRO A 164 8.82 -12.77 18.33
C PRO A 164 9.58 -13.78 17.48
N SER A 165 9.26 -13.81 16.20
CA SER A 165 9.89 -14.68 15.21
C SER A 165 10.24 -13.92 13.93
N ALA A 166 11.11 -14.44 13.10
CA ALA A 166 11.47 -13.79 11.85
C ALA A 166 10.30 -13.79 10.86
N ASN A 167 10.11 -12.67 10.17
CA ASN A 167 9.21 -12.54 9.02
C ASN A 167 10.01 -12.70 7.73
N SER A 168 10.29 -13.93 7.33
CA SER A 168 11.12 -14.25 6.17
C SER A 168 10.49 -13.87 4.81
N ALA A 169 9.22 -13.46 4.79
CA ALA A 169 8.57 -12.95 3.58
C ALA A 169 9.03 -11.52 3.24
N VAL A 170 9.51 -10.75 4.23
CA VAL A 170 10.01 -9.39 4.03
C VAL A 170 11.49 -9.42 3.65
N TYR A 171 11.86 -8.63 2.67
CA TYR A 171 13.25 -8.45 2.26
C TYR A 171 13.53 -7.01 1.83
N TRP A 172 14.82 -6.68 1.68
CA TRP A 172 15.29 -5.37 1.24
C TRP A 172 16.25 -5.51 0.08
N LYS A 173 16.22 -4.52 -0.80
CA LYS A 173 17.28 -4.23 -1.77
C LYS A 173 18.34 -3.40 -1.06
N VAL A 174 19.59 -3.82 -1.13
CA VAL A 174 20.71 -3.20 -0.41
C VAL A 174 21.73 -2.72 -1.42
N ARG A 175 22.13 -1.45 -1.32
CA ARG A 175 23.36 -0.96 -1.92
C ARG A 175 24.49 -1.14 -0.92
N LEU A 176 25.53 -1.87 -1.30
CA LEU A 176 26.67 -2.21 -0.47
C LEU A 176 27.66 -1.06 -0.37
N ALA A 177 28.57 -1.11 0.60
CA ALA A 177 29.65 -0.14 0.76
C ALA A 177 30.58 -0.08 -0.47
N SER A 178 30.71 -1.18 -1.20
CA SER A 178 31.43 -1.26 -2.47
C SER A 178 30.74 -0.56 -3.66
N GLY A 179 29.48 -0.16 -3.50
CA GLY A 179 28.64 0.36 -4.58
C GLY A 179 27.87 -0.70 -5.36
N SER A 180 28.14 -2.01 -5.15
CA SER A 180 27.35 -3.10 -5.71
C SER A 180 26.02 -3.27 -4.96
N PHE A 181 25.17 -4.20 -5.41
CA PHE A 181 23.84 -4.40 -4.86
C PHE A 181 23.63 -5.84 -4.39
N ALA A 182 22.72 -6.01 -3.42
CA ALA A 182 22.31 -7.31 -2.93
C ALA A 182 20.84 -7.28 -2.47
N LEU A 183 20.23 -8.45 -2.32
CA LEU A 183 19.02 -8.64 -1.54
C LEU A 183 19.42 -9.09 -0.13
N LEU A 184 18.64 -8.69 0.87
CA LEU A 184 18.81 -9.05 2.28
C LEU A 184 17.45 -9.42 2.87
N ARG A 185 17.37 -10.53 3.62
CA ARG A 185 16.24 -10.84 4.51
C ARG A 185 16.70 -11.47 5.80
N VAL A 186 15.83 -11.45 6.82
CA VAL A 186 16.01 -12.18 8.07
C VAL A 186 15.16 -13.45 8.02
N THR A 187 15.75 -14.60 8.28
CA THR A 187 15.04 -15.89 8.19
C THR A 187 14.84 -16.57 9.54
N ALA A 188 15.68 -16.25 10.53
CA ALA A 188 15.50 -16.72 11.90
C ALA A 188 15.99 -15.69 12.91
N ILE A 189 15.38 -15.65 14.07
CA ILE A 189 15.85 -14.94 15.25
C ILE A 189 15.52 -15.80 16.47
N ALA A 190 16.48 -15.92 17.40
CA ALA A 190 16.29 -16.58 18.66
C ALA A 190 16.60 -15.61 19.82
N PHE A 191 15.83 -15.72 20.89
CA PHE A 191 15.98 -14.92 22.09
C PHE A 191 16.41 -15.80 23.26
N THR A 192 17.22 -15.25 24.17
CA THR A 192 17.49 -15.85 25.48
C THR A 192 16.23 -15.73 26.37
N PRO A 193 16.17 -16.46 27.50
CA PRO A 193 15.10 -16.27 28.50
C PRO A 193 14.96 -14.83 29.02
N GLN A 194 16.02 -14.02 28.93
CA GLN A 194 16.03 -12.59 29.29
C GLN A 194 15.67 -11.68 28.12
N PHE A 195 15.10 -12.22 27.03
CA PHE A 195 14.75 -11.50 25.79
C PHE A 195 15.90 -10.77 25.10
N GLN A 196 17.13 -11.23 25.29
CA GLN A 196 18.27 -10.80 24.49
C GLN A 196 18.35 -11.63 23.22
N VAL A 197 18.82 -11.03 22.12
CA VAL A 197 19.02 -11.77 20.88
C VAL A 197 20.19 -12.75 21.05
N ALA A 198 19.88 -14.03 21.06
CA ALA A 198 20.87 -15.12 21.08
C ALA A 198 21.48 -15.32 19.71
N SER A 199 20.66 -15.32 18.66
CA SER A 199 21.11 -15.43 17.28
C SER A 199 20.16 -14.74 16.30
N LEU A 200 20.70 -14.31 15.16
CA LEU A 200 19.97 -13.78 14.02
C LEU A 200 20.53 -14.42 12.76
N THR A 201 19.67 -15.06 11.97
CA THR A 201 20.07 -15.61 10.67
C THR A 201 19.56 -14.70 9.56
N ILE A 202 20.46 -14.31 8.69
CA ILE A 202 20.18 -13.53 7.49
C ILE A 202 20.44 -14.38 6.25
N GLU A 203 19.73 -14.06 5.18
CA GLU A 203 20.03 -14.54 3.84
C GLU A 203 20.24 -13.35 2.90
N THR A 204 21.23 -13.53 2.01
CA THR A 204 21.59 -12.52 1.01
C THR A 204 21.71 -13.14 -0.37
N ARG A 205 21.52 -12.29 -1.41
CA ARG A 205 21.83 -12.61 -2.81
C ARG A 205 22.56 -11.42 -3.41
N VAL A 206 23.87 -11.57 -3.66
CA VAL A 206 24.68 -10.49 -4.24
C VAL A 206 24.41 -10.40 -5.74
N GLN A 207 24.26 -9.18 -6.25
CA GLN A 207 24.08 -8.93 -7.68
C GLN A 207 25.44 -8.85 -8.39
N ASN A 208 25.63 -9.66 -9.40
CA ASN A 208 26.79 -9.67 -10.29
C ASN A 208 26.34 -9.20 -11.69
N GLY A 209 26.71 -7.97 -12.07
CA GLY A 209 26.19 -7.35 -13.28
C GLY A 209 24.66 -7.21 -13.23
N THR A 210 23.95 -7.88 -14.10
CA THR A 210 22.47 -7.88 -14.16
C THR A 210 21.83 -9.08 -13.46
N THR A 211 22.61 -10.02 -12.92
CA THR A 211 22.09 -11.29 -12.38
C THR A 211 22.30 -11.36 -10.87
N LEU A 212 21.30 -11.82 -10.13
CA LEU A 212 21.43 -12.13 -8.72
C LEU A 212 22.06 -13.52 -8.54
N GLY A 213 23.09 -13.57 -7.69
CA GLY A 213 23.78 -14.80 -7.30
C GLY A 213 22.91 -15.73 -6.46
N PRO A 214 23.47 -16.89 -6.04
CA PRO A 214 22.80 -17.83 -5.17
C PRO A 214 22.51 -17.22 -3.80
N VAL A 215 21.58 -17.85 -3.08
CA VAL A 215 21.30 -17.51 -1.68
C VAL A 215 22.52 -17.90 -0.83
N GLN A 216 22.99 -16.96 -0.03
CA GLN A 216 23.99 -17.17 1.00
C GLN A 216 23.34 -16.94 2.37
N SER A 217 23.63 -17.76 3.34
CA SER A 217 23.11 -17.65 4.71
C SER A 217 24.24 -17.38 5.69
N LEU A 218 24.00 -16.50 6.67
CA LEU A 218 24.93 -16.19 7.75
C LEU A 218 24.15 -16.07 9.06
N THR A 219 24.60 -16.82 10.08
CA THR A 219 24.04 -16.71 11.43
C THR A 219 24.96 -15.87 12.28
N LEU A 220 24.38 -14.80 12.86
CA LEU A 220 25.04 -13.89 13.79
C LEU A 220 24.74 -14.33 15.23
N THR A 221 25.74 -14.21 16.11
CA THR A 221 25.59 -14.43 17.56
C THR A 221 26.06 -13.15 18.27
N PRO A 222 25.18 -12.12 18.38
CA PRO A 222 25.62 -10.78 18.81
C PRO A 222 26.17 -10.68 20.22
N GLY A 223 25.74 -11.55 21.16
CA GLY A 223 26.18 -11.49 22.55
C GLY A 223 25.91 -10.14 23.23
N GLY A 224 24.84 -9.44 22.82
CA GLY A 224 24.51 -8.11 23.31
C GLY A 224 25.29 -6.95 22.66
N GLN A 225 26.18 -7.24 21.70
CA GLN A 225 27.01 -6.24 21.00
C GLN A 225 26.56 -6.00 19.57
N ILE A 226 26.84 -4.81 19.05
CA ILE A 226 26.63 -4.49 17.63
C ILE A 226 27.50 -5.43 16.79
N THR A 227 26.90 -6.07 15.81
CA THR A 227 27.58 -7.01 14.91
C THR A 227 27.61 -6.43 13.51
N SER A 228 28.80 -6.25 12.94
CA SER A 228 29.02 -5.74 11.59
C SER A 228 29.21 -6.90 10.61
N VAL A 229 28.69 -6.76 9.40
CA VAL A 229 28.73 -7.80 8.37
C VAL A 229 29.18 -7.21 7.05
N ASN A 230 30.01 -7.95 6.34
CA ASN A 230 30.29 -7.75 4.93
C ASN A 230 29.48 -8.78 4.12
N ILE A 231 28.58 -8.30 3.28
CA ILE A 231 27.68 -9.15 2.48
C ILE A 231 28.44 -9.87 1.37
N ALA A 232 29.39 -9.19 0.72
CA ALA A 232 30.12 -9.77 -0.40
C ALA A 232 30.96 -10.99 0.02
N SER A 233 31.57 -10.95 1.20
CA SER A 233 32.33 -12.06 1.78
C SER A 233 31.47 -12.99 2.65
N ASN A 234 30.20 -12.68 2.86
CA ASN A 234 29.28 -13.41 3.74
C ASN A 234 29.87 -13.68 5.14
N SER A 235 30.43 -12.66 5.77
CA SER A 235 31.17 -12.83 7.02
C SER A 235 30.96 -11.66 8.01
N VAL A 236 31.13 -11.99 9.29
CA VAL A 236 31.19 -10.98 10.37
C VAL A 236 32.51 -10.23 10.31
N VAL A 237 32.45 -8.91 10.44
CA VAL A 237 33.61 -8.02 10.51
C VAL A 237 33.90 -7.67 11.96
N THR A 238 35.01 -8.18 12.49
CA THR A 238 35.40 -7.99 13.90
C THR A 238 35.97 -6.60 14.20
N ALA A 239 36.54 -5.92 13.19
CA ALA A 239 37.05 -4.56 13.29
C ALA A 239 36.46 -3.68 12.18
N PRO A 240 35.24 -3.18 12.34
CA PRO A 240 34.60 -2.38 11.31
C PRO A 240 35.26 -1.03 11.18
N THR A 241 35.86 -0.75 10.02
CA THR A 241 36.52 0.51 9.67
C THR A 241 36.24 0.87 8.22
N GLY A 242 36.05 2.16 7.93
CA GLY A 242 35.83 2.63 6.56
C GLY A 242 34.75 1.84 5.85
N CYS A 243 35.05 1.30 4.68
CA CYS A 243 34.11 0.58 3.81
C CYS A 243 34.25 -0.95 3.86
N ASN A 244 34.82 -1.51 4.93
CA ASN A 244 34.99 -2.96 5.05
C ASN A 244 33.74 -3.70 5.57
N TRP A 245 32.66 -3.00 5.87
CA TRP A 245 31.38 -3.55 6.30
C TRP A 245 30.24 -2.91 5.53
N ASP A 246 29.13 -3.64 5.39
CA ASP A 246 27.95 -3.21 4.64
C ASP A 246 26.79 -2.82 5.55
N TYR A 247 26.52 -3.63 6.58
CA TYR A 247 25.48 -3.34 7.56
C TYR A 247 25.88 -3.76 8.98
N GLN A 248 25.16 -3.20 9.95
CA GLN A 248 25.28 -3.52 11.37
C GLN A 248 23.92 -3.90 11.93
N PHE A 249 23.91 -4.97 12.72
CA PHE A 249 22.78 -5.34 13.55
C PHE A 249 23.02 -4.87 15.00
N ASN A 250 22.10 -4.06 15.51
CA ASN A 250 22.09 -3.65 16.92
C ASN A 250 21.07 -4.50 17.68
N PRO A 251 21.51 -5.39 18.60
CA PRO A 251 20.65 -6.31 19.31
C PRO A 251 19.90 -5.68 20.49
N ALA A 252 20.10 -4.38 20.79
CA ALA A 252 19.41 -3.74 21.91
C ALA A 252 17.89 -3.89 21.79
N ALA A 253 17.22 -4.35 22.87
CA ALA A 253 15.83 -4.75 22.86
C ALA A 253 14.84 -3.67 22.40
N ASN A 254 15.18 -2.40 22.60
CA ASN A 254 14.41 -1.24 22.16
C ASN A 254 14.77 -0.76 20.73
N GLN A 255 15.78 -1.35 20.09
CA GLN A 255 16.25 -0.95 18.78
C GLN A 255 16.07 -2.05 17.76
N LEU A 256 16.66 -3.26 17.96
CA LEU A 256 16.66 -4.36 16.99
C LEU A 256 16.86 -3.84 15.57
N ALA A 257 17.78 -2.87 15.44
CA ALA A 257 17.92 -2.09 14.22
C ALA A 257 18.97 -2.70 13.31
N ILE A 258 18.69 -2.69 12.00
CA ILE A 258 19.66 -2.98 10.95
C ILE A 258 19.97 -1.66 10.26
N THR A 259 21.21 -1.20 10.39
CA THR A 259 21.72 0.02 9.75
C THR A 259 22.75 -0.34 8.69
N VAL A 260 22.93 0.54 7.72
CA VAL A 260 23.89 0.34 6.63
C VAL A 260 25.03 1.35 6.70
N ASN A 261 26.15 1.04 6.07
CA ASN A 261 27.34 1.90 6.06
C ASN A 261 27.14 3.11 5.13
N THR A 262 26.48 4.14 5.64
CA THR A 262 26.19 5.37 4.87
C THR A 262 27.45 6.18 4.55
N GLY A 263 28.52 6.06 5.37
CA GLY A 263 29.83 6.66 5.08
C GLY A 263 30.45 6.18 3.78
N CYS A 264 29.98 5.00 3.29
CA CYS A 264 30.42 4.38 2.04
C CYS A 264 29.27 4.22 1.03
N ASN A 265 28.28 5.12 1.06
CA ASN A 265 27.09 5.08 0.19
C ASN A 265 26.16 3.88 0.38
N GLY A 266 26.31 3.10 1.45
CA GLY A 266 25.38 2.03 1.77
C GLY A 266 23.94 2.52 1.90
N GLY A 267 22.97 1.67 1.55
CA GLY A 267 21.57 2.05 1.67
C GLY A 267 20.64 0.86 1.47
N THR A 268 19.39 1.00 1.90
CA THR A 268 18.34 -0.01 1.76
C THR A 268 17.07 0.56 1.16
N TYR A 269 16.33 -0.31 0.50
CA TYR A 269 14.97 -0.04 0.02
C TYR A 269 14.09 -1.29 0.25
N PRO A 270 12.84 -1.14 0.72
CA PRO A 270 11.97 -2.29 0.95
C PRO A 270 11.69 -3.02 -0.36
N GLY A 271 11.88 -4.33 -0.36
CA GLY A 271 11.47 -5.19 -1.45
C GLY A 271 9.94 -5.24 -1.54
N PRO A 272 9.38 -5.37 -2.75
CA PRO A 272 7.95 -5.58 -2.93
C PRO A 272 7.53 -6.96 -2.38
N ALA A 273 6.24 -7.14 -2.11
CA ALA A 273 5.71 -8.45 -1.72
C ALA A 273 5.89 -9.49 -2.84
N SER A 274 5.89 -9.03 -4.10
CA SER A 274 6.19 -9.83 -5.28
C SER A 274 6.95 -8.96 -6.30
N PRO A 275 8.00 -9.52 -6.96
CA PRO A 275 8.52 -10.87 -6.74
C PRO A 275 9.05 -11.08 -5.32
N THR A 276 8.97 -12.31 -4.83
CA THR A 276 9.55 -12.71 -3.54
C THR A 276 11.09 -12.62 -3.58
N PHE A 277 11.73 -12.69 -2.42
CA PHE A 277 13.20 -12.74 -2.32
C PHE A 277 13.85 -13.78 -3.26
N ALA A 278 13.22 -14.96 -3.39
CA ALA A 278 13.74 -16.03 -4.25
C ALA A 278 13.59 -15.70 -5.74
N ASN A 279 12.50 -15.05 -6.12
CA ASN A 279 12.12 -14.80 -7.52
C ASN A 279 12.53 -13.40 -8.01
N ALA A 280 13.07 -12.56 -7.14
CA ALA A 280 13.57 -11.25 -7.53
C ALA A 280 14.73 -11.39 -8.53
N THR A 281 14.75 -10.50 -9.51
CA THR A 281 15.72 -10.49 -10.61
C THR A 281 16.76 -9.37 -10.48
N SER A 282 16.48 -8.35 -9.66
CA SER A 282 17.38 -7.21 -9.44
C SER A 282 17.34 -6.69 -8.01
N ALA A 283 18.47 -6.19 -7.56
CA ALA A 283 18.61 -5.46 -6.31
C ALA A 283 18.99 -3.98 -6.54
N GLY A 284 19.44 -3.61 -7.74
CA GLY A 284 19.95 -2.28 -8.07
C GLY A 284 18.92 -1.34 -8.71
N ASP A 285 17.66 -1.72 -8.77
CA ASP A 285 16.58 -0.99 -9.45
C ASP A 285 15.68 -0.18 -8.48
N ALA A 286 16.08 -0.02 -7.22
CA ALA A 286 15.33 0.80 -6.28
C ALA A 286 15.46 2.29 -6.60
N PRO A 287 14.37 3.08 -6.43
CA PRO A 287 14.37 4.50 -6.74
C PRO A 287 15.26 5.32 -5.81
N GLN A 288 15.44 4.85 -4.59
CA GLN A 288 16.36 5.42 -3.59
C GLN A 288 16.72 4.38 -2.53
N TYR A 289 17.74 4.68 -1.74
CA TYR A 289 18.21 3.82 -0.67
C TYR A 289 18.35 4.62 0.63
N ALA A 290 17.73 4.14 1.71
CA ALA A 290 17.80 4.75 3.04
C ALA A 290 19.01 4.22 3.84
N ALA A 291 19.35 4.95 4.88
CA ALA A 291 20.47 4.63 5.78
C ALA A 291 20.26 3.40 6.68
N TYR A 292 19.07 2.84 6.68
CA TYR A 292 18.64 1.75 7.58
C TYR A 292 17.67 0.83 6.83
N VAL A 293 17.39 -0.33 7.37
CA VAL A 293 16.29 -1.16 6.91
C VAL A 293 15.01 -0.32 7.02
N SER A 294 14.37 -0.09 5.90
CA SER A 294 13.31 0.90 5.74
C SER A 294 11.99 0.28 5.30
N GLN A 295 10.92 1.00 5.56
CA GLN A 295 9.60 0.75 4.97
C GLN A 295 9.07 2.02 4.33
N LEU A 296 8.27 1.86 3.28
CA LEU A 296 7.58 2.95 2.64
C LEU A 296 6.33 3.29 3.46
N VAL A 297 6.25 4.52 3.92
CA VAL A 297 5.09 5.06 4.64
C VAL A 297 4.61 6.34 3.97
N GLY A 298 3.32 6.57 4.01
CA GLY A 298 2.71 7.77 3.46
C GLY A 298 1.67 8.37 4.40
N PRO A 299 1.19 9.58 4.08
CA PRO A 299 0.13 10.25 4.84
C PRO A 299 -1.23 9.57 4.71
N ILE A 300 -1.39 8.69 3.71
CA ILE A 300 -2.55 7.83 3.54
C ILE A 300 -2.17 6.44 4.07
N PRO A 301 -2.71 6.00 5.23
CA PRO A 301 -2.31 4.73 5.81
C PRO A 301 -2.71 3.54 4.93
N ASN A 302 -1.79 2.59 4.75
CA ASN A 302 -2.04 1.33 4.04
C ASN A 302 -2.26 0.14 5.00
N SER A 303 -2.20 0.36 6.31
CA SER A 303 -2.55 -0.66 7.29
C SER A 303 -4.07 -0.75 7.43
N VAL A 304 -4.64 -1.90 7.12
CA VAL A 304 -6.09 -2.16 7.22
C VAL A 304 -6.61 -2.22 8.67
N THR A 305 -5.72 -2.14 9.65
CA THR A 305 -6.04 -1.98 11.08
C THR A 305 -6.05 -0.52 11.52
N ASP A 306 -5.50 0.39 10.71
CA ASP A 306 -5.55 1.82 10.97
C ASP A 306 -6.92 2.38 10.55
N LYS A 307 -7.64 2.95 11.50
CA LYS A 307 -8.97 3.51 11.26
C LYS A 307 -8.98 4.74 10.35
N SER A 308 -7.82 5.36 10.12
CA SER A 308 -7.63 6.43 9.14
C SER A 308 -7.39 5.91 7.72
N ALA A 309 -7.19 4.60 7.54
CA ALA A 309 -6.95 4.00 6.24
C ALA A 309 -8.18 4.07 5.32
N PRO A 310 -7.99 3.94 3.98
CA PRO A 310 -9.09 3.86 3.04
C PRO A 310 -10.01 2.66 3.26
N PHE A 311 -9.49 1.59 3.85
CA PHE A 311 -10.19 0.33 4.04
C PHE A 311 -10.10 -0.16 5.49
N ARG A 312 -11.14 -0.89 5.92
CA ARG A 312 -11.12 -1.72 7.12
C ARG A 312 -11.30 -3.19 6.76
N TYR A 313 -10.60 -4.06 7.47
CA TYR A 313 -10.58 -5.48 7.18
C TYR A 313 -11.44 -6.28 8.13
N ASN A 314 -12.12 -7.29 7.58
CA ASN A 314 -12.77 -8.38 8.30
C ASN A 314 -13.85 -7.96 9.31
N LEU A 315 -14.60 -6.89 9.02
CA LEU A 315 -15.61 -6.33 9.93
C LEU A 315 -16.75 -7.30 10.24
N THR A 316 -16.97 -8.31 9.40
CA THR A 316 -18.03 -9.33 9.55
C THR A 316 -17.48 -10.75 9.71
N GLY A 317 -16.16 -10.92 9.89
CA GLY A 317 -15.53 -12.24 10.00
C GLY A 317 -15.44 -13.02 8.68
N ASN A 318 -15.53 -12.34 7.52
CA ASN A 318 -15.56 -12.94 6.18
C ASN A 318 -14.32 -12.66 5.33
N ASP A 319 -13.23 -12.19 5.96
CA ASP A 319 -11.94 -11.84 5.35
C ASP A 319 -12.03 -10.79 4.22
N ARG A 320 -13.05 -9.92 4.27
CA ARG A 320 -13.26 -8.86 3.29
C ARG A 320 -12.73 -7.52 3.74
N LEU A 321 -12.31 -6.71 2.77
CA LEU A 321 -12.06 -5.28 2.93
C LEU A 321 -13.35 -4.50 2.70
N HIS A 322 -13.59 -3.49 3.53
CA HIS A 322 -14.71 -2.57 3.42
C HIS A 322 -14.18 -1.14 3.25
N ALA A 323 -14.70 -0.41 2.29
CA ALA A 323 -14.35 1.00 2.14
C ALA A 323 -14.74 1.75 3.42
N ALA A 324 -13.79 2.49 3.99
CA ALA A 324 -14.00 3.28 5.22
C ALA A 324 -14.57 4.68 4.93
N PHE A 325 -14.64 5.06 3.67
CA PHE A 325 -15.10 6.37 3.22
C PHE A 325 -14.39 7.55 3.92
N ASN A 326 -13.15 7.34 4.36
CA ASN A 326 -12.29 8.43 4.81
C ASN A 326 -11.97 9.34 3.62
N THR A 327 -11.97 10.65 3.86
CA THR A 327 -11.61 11.64 2.86
C THR A 327 -10.16 12.06 3.05
N PHE A 328 -9.44 12.09 1.94
CA PHE A 328 -8.05 12.53 1.88
C PHE A 328 -7.95 13.79 1.03
N LEU A 329 -7.07 14.69 1.42
CA LEU A 329 -6.67 15.81 0.58
C LEU A 329 -5.36 15.44 -0.12
N VAL A 330 -5.31 15.67 -1.42
CA VAL A 330 -4.13 15.39 -2.26
C VAL A 330 -3.72 16.68 -2.95
N LYS A 331 -2.51 17.14 -2.65
CA LYS A 331 -1.91 18.34 -3.24
C LYS A 331 -0.96 17.94 -4.35
N SER A 332 -1.28 18.28 -5.58
CA SER A 332 -0.46 18.10 -6.77
C SER A 332 -0.10 19.43 -7.39
N GLY A 333 1.15 19.87 -7.19
CA GLY A 333 1.55 21.24 -7.50
C GLY A 333 0.76 22.26 -6.67
N MET A 334 0.14 23.22 -7.35
CA MET A 334 -0.73 24.23 -6.70
C MET A 334 -2.18 23.79 -6.51
N LYS A 335 -2.56 22.65 -7.07
CA LYS A 335 -3.93 22.15 -7.03
C LYS A 335 -4.15 21.23 -5.83
N ILE A 336 -5.33 21.30 -5.25
CA ILE A 336 -5.75 20.41 -4.17
C ILE A 336 -7.02 19.69 -4.58
N TYR A 337 -6.97 18.37 -4.43
CA TYR A 337 -8.08 17.46 -4.67
C TYR A 337 -8.55 16.85 -3.35
N LYS A 338 -9.83 16.66 -3.18
CA LYS A 338 -10.38 15.73 -2.21
C LYS A 338 -10.56 14.38 -2.86
N LEU A 339 -10.23 13.32 -2.15
CA LEU A 339 -10.23 11.93 -2.62
C LEU A 339 -10.91 11.04 -1.59
N GLN A 340 -11.73 10.11 -2.05
CA GLN A 340 -12.33 9.08 -1.22
C GLN A 340 -12.35 7.76 -2.00
N ILE A 341 -12.05 6.65 -1.32
CA ILE A 341 -12.25 5.31 -1.87
C ILE A 341 -13.67 4.87 -1.52
N THR A 342 -14.44 4.42 -2.51
CA THR A 342 -15.85 4.08 -2.35
C THR A 342 -16.14 2.59 -2.50
N ASP A 343 -15.24 1.82 -3.11
CA ASP A 343 -15.32 0.36 -3.21
C ASP A 343 -13.92 -0.25 -3.38
N TYR A 344 -13.81 -1.55 -3.20
CA TYR A 344 -12.61 -2.36 -3.38
C TYR A 344 -12.82 -3.51 -4.38
N TYR A 345 -14.05 -3.76 -4.78
CA TYR A 345 -14.43 -4.91 -5.59
C TYR A 345 -14.95 -4.46 -6.96
N ASN A 346 -14.80 -5.32 -7.96
CA ASN A 346 -15.49 -5.10 -9.23
C ASN A 346 -16.95 -5.60 -9.15
N ASN A 347 -17.70 -5.39 -10.22
CA ASN A 347 -19.12 -5.74 -10.32
C ASN A 347 -19.41 -7.25 -10.16
N THR A 348 -18.38 -8.11 -10.23
CA THR A 348 -18.46 -9.56 -10.00
C THR A 348 -17.92 -9.97 -8.62
N GLY A 349 -17.58 -9.01 -7.75
CA GLY A 349 -17.09 -9.25 -6.39
C GLY A 349 -15.61 -9.64 -6.31
N VAL A 350 -14.83 -9.47 -7.38
CA VAL A 350 -13.39 -9.73 -7.37
C VAL A 350 -12.66 -8.58 -6.67
N ALA A 351 -11.75 -8.92 -5.76
CA ALA A 351 -10.99 -7.98 -4.95
C ALA A 351 -9.84 -7.30 -5.75
N GLY A 352 -9.42 -6.13 -5.31
CA GLY A 352 -8.31 -5.38 -5.91
C GLY A 352 -8.75 -4.47 -7.06
N PHE A 353 -10.00 -4.02 -7.02
CA PHE A 353 -10.59 -3.11 -8.00
C PHE A 353 -11.15 -1.86 -7.32
N PRO A 354 -10.30 -1.02 -6.72
CA PRO A 354 -10.80 0.17 -6.03
C PRO A 354 -11.57 1.08 -6.99
N THR A 355 -12.65 1.67 -6.45
CA THR A 355 -13.37 2.78 -7.06
C THR A 355 -13.09 4.03 -6.26
N ILE A 356 -12.71 5.11 -6.92
CA ILE A 356 -12.41 6.40 -6.30
C ILE A 356 -13.48 7.43 -6.64
N ARG A 357 -13.72 8.33 -5.69
CA ARG A 357 -14.48 9.57 -5.89
C ARG A 357 -13.55 10.73 -5.56
N TYR A 358 -13.47 11.71 -6.43
CA TYR A 358 -12.59 12.86 -6.23
C TYR A 358 -13.18 14.14 -6.82
N ALA A 359 -12.70 15.29 -6.35
CA ALA A 359 -12.99 16.59 -6.91
C ALA A 359 -11.83 17.54 -6.65
N ARG A 360 -11.56 18.44 -7.58
CA ARG A 360 -10.64 19.55 -7.34
C ARG A 360 -11.34 20.61 -6.45
N ILE A 361 -10.68 21.05 -5.38
CA ILE A 361 -11.21 22.10 -4.49
C ILE A 361 -10.40 23.41 -4.55
N ARG A 362 -9.20 23.35 -5.12
CA ARG A 362 -8.35 24.53 -5.40
C ARG A 362 -7.47 24.31 -6.62
#